data_71dc0f28177d5f43e10f91678d2cd190
#
_entry.id   71dc0f28177d5f43e10f91678d2cd190
#
_cell.length_a   1.000
_cell.length_b   1.000
_cell.length_c   1.000
_cell.angle_alpha   90.00
_cell.angle_beta   90.00
_cell.angle_gamma   90.00
#
_symmetry.space_group_name_H-M   'P 1'
#
loop_
_entity.id
_entity.type
_entity.pdbx_description
1 polymer ?
#
loop_
_entity_poly.entity_id
_entity_poly.type
_entity_poly.pdbx_seq_one_letter_code
_entity_poly.pdbx_strand_id
1 'polypeptide(L)'
;MTEKERILKKIESDTSRPVLFSESRGGSENQLRLLFKYVPDEFFKGINLILNNANPNLLEKDKINVLWMQHFVNQEEAKNLGSKEFVDQLDYIIFNSHWNFEKFQYQFKIPENKSIVIRNAVEKIEHHEKPNDKINLIYHTTPWRGLENLLNIFKKMNLKNVELNVCSSTEIYGKKFSEKYDQKYKSIFDECKNSNNINYLGYLDNPKIIELLKKMHIYSFPSIWPETSCISAI
;
A
#
# COMPACT_ATOMS: atom_id res chain seq x y z
N MET A 1 -11.59 -18.33 -19.09
CA MET A 1 -11.26 -17.33 -18.01
C MET A 1 -10.60 -18.10 -16.88
N THR A 2 -9.37 -17.74 -16.51
CA THR A 2 -8.65 -18.33 -15.39
C THR A 2 -9.26 -17.86 -14.05
N GLU A 3 -8.93 -18.53 -12.93
CA GLU A 3 -9.40 -18.10 -11.63
C GLU A 3 -8.84 -16.72 -11.25
N LYS A 4 -7.61 -16.42 -11.63
CA LYS A 4 -7.01 -15.10 -11.43
C LYS A 4 -7.74 -14.00 -12.21
N GLU A 5 -8.08 -14.25 -13.48
CA GLU A 5 -8.88 -13.33 -14.29
C GLU A 5 -10.27 -13.10 -13.67
N ARG A 6 -10.89 -14.13 -13.12
CA ARG A 6 -12.17 -14.04 -12.41
C ARG A 6 -12.07 -13.13 -11.19
N ILE A 7 -11.04 -13.32 -10.36
CA ILE A 7 -10.80 -12.48 -9.17
C ILE A 7 -10.56 -11.02 -9.57
N LEU A 8 -9.71 -10.78 -10.57
CA LEU A 8 -9.45 -9.43 -11.08
C LEU A 8 -10.70 -8.75 -11.59
N LYS A 9 -11.48 -9.42 -12.43
CA LYS A 9 -12.74 -8.90 -12.98
C LYS A 9 -13.72 -8.52 -11.87
N LYS A 10 -13.80 -9.31 -10.80
CA LYS A 10 -14.65 -9.02 -9.65
C LYS A 10 -14.17 -7.77 -8.89
N ILE A 11 -12.87 -7.63 -8.66
CA ILE A 11 -12.29 -6.43 -8.02
C ILE A 11 -12.53 -5.18 -8.87
N GLU A 12 -12.36 -5.28 -10.20
CA GLU A 12 -12.56 -4.15 -11.12
C GLU A 12 -14.04 -3.76 -11.28
N SER A 13 -14.95 -4.71 -11.15
CA SER A 13 -16.40 -4.45 -11.20
C SER A 13 -16.97 -3.86 -9.91
N ASP A 14 -16.20 -3.79 -8.84
CA ASP A 14 -16.62 -3.22 -7.57
C ASP A 14 -16.68 -1.69 -7.65
N THR A 15 -17.86 -1.18 -7.93
CA THR A 15 -18.13 0.25 -8.10
C THR A 15 -18.00 1.07 -6.80
N SER A 16 -17.90 0.41 -5.65
CA SER A 16 -17.65 1.10 -4.36
C SER A 16 -16.20 1.60 -4.23
N ARG A 17 -15.29 1.12 -5.07
CA ARG A 17 -13.89 1.51 -5.03
C ARG A 17 -13.68 2.83 -5.79
N PRO A 18 -13.03 3.83 -5.14
CA PRO A 18 -12.81 5.14 -5.75
C PRO A 18 -11.72 5.14 -6.85
N VAL A 19 -10.98 4.04 -6.98
CA VAL A 19 -9.82 3.91 -7.88
C VAL A 19 -9.94 2.62 -8.68
N LEU A 20 -9.72 2.70 -9.99
CA LEU A 20 -9.66 1.51 -10.86
C LEU A 20 -8.42 0.70 -10.51
N PHE A 21 -8.59 -0.60 -10.25
CA PHE A 21 -7.49 -1.50 -9.90
C PHE A 21 -6.41 -1.56 -11.00
N SER A 22 -6.80 -1.50 -12.27
CA SER A 22 -5.89 -1.53 -13.42
C SER A 22 -4.87 -0.37 -13.40
N GLU A 23 -5.27 0.82 -12.92
CA GLU A 23 -4.41 2.00 -12.84
C GLU A 23 -3.66 2.08 -11.51
N SER A 24 -4.23 1.58 -10.41
CA SER A 24 -3.64 1.68 -9.08
C SER A 24 -2.41 0.80 -8.93
N ARG A 25 -1.38 1.36 -8.29
CA ARG A 25 -0.14 0.70 -7.89
C ARG A 25 0.09 0.78 -6.39
N GLY A 26 -0.97 0.97 -5.63
CA GLY A 26 -0.94 0.99 -4.16
C GLY A 26 -0.46 -0.34 -3.56
N GLY A 27 -0.25 -0.34 -2.25
CA GLY A 27 0.28 -1.50 -1.54
C GLY A 27 -0.53 -2.77 -1.75
N SER A 28 -1.84 -2.68 -1.61
CA SER A 28 -2.75 -3.84 -1.74
C SER A 28 -2.76 -4.42 -3.15
N GLU A 29 -2.80 -3.56 -4.17
CA GLU A 29 -2.76 -3.97 -5.56
C GLU A 29 -1.43 -4.62 -5.93
N ASN A 30 -0.33 -4.10 -5.39
CA ASN A 30 0.99 -4.71 -5.58
C ASN A 30 1.08 -6.08 -4.92
N GLN A 31 0.53 -6.25 -3.71
CA GLN A 31 0.49 -7.57 -3.05
C GLN A 31 -0.31 -8.59 -3.85
N LEU A 32 -1.46 -8.20 -4.40
CA LEU A 32 -2.24 -9.11 -5.24
C LEU A 32 -1.49 -9.47 -6.54
N ARG A 33 -0.78 -8.53 -7.17
CA ARG A 33 0.05 -8.81 -8.35
C ARG A 33 1.20 -9.76 -8.02
N LEU A 34 1.86 -9.60 -6.88
CA LEU A 34 2.88 -10.53 -6.41
C LEU A 34 2.30 -11.91 -6.14
N LEU A 35 1.15 -11.99 -5.47
CA LEU A 35 0.44 -13.25 -5.24
C LEU A 35 0.17 -13.97 -6.57
N PHE A 36 -0.36 -13.26 -7.57
CA PHE A 36 -0.65 -13.83 -8.88
C PHE A 36 0.59 -14.18 -9.70
N LYS A 37 1.70 -13.49 -9.47
CA LYS A 37 2.98 -13.81 -10.12
C LYS A 37 3.56 -15.14 -9.63
N TYR A 38 3.48 -15.41 -8.33
CA TYR A 38 4.18 -16.53 -7.72
C TYR A 38 3.30 -17.73 -7.38
N VAL A 39 1.98 -17.55 -7.25
CA VAL A 39 1.04 -18.65 -6.95
C VAL A 39 0.35 -19.10 -8.23
N PRO A 40 0.44 -20.40 -8.60
CA PRO A 40 -0.25 -20.95 -9.78
C PRO A 40 -1.76 -20.77 -9.71
N ASP A 41 -2.43 -20.72 -10.87
CA ASP A 41 -3.86 -20.45 -10.99
C ASP A 41 -4.74 -21.53 -10.32
N GLU A 42 -4.29 -22.78 -10.35
CA GLU A 42 -5.00 -23.91 -9.75
C GLU A 42 -5.21 -23.79 -8.23
N PHE A 43 -4.35 -23.06 -7.52
CA PHE A 43 -4.51 -22.80 -6.08
C PHE A 43 -5.68 -21.89 -5.75
N PHE A 44 -6.19 -21.14 -6.73
CA PHE A 44 -7.38 -20.30 -6.55
C PHE A 44 -8.68 -21.03 -6.87
N LYS A 45 -8.61 -22.28 -7.33
CA LYS A 45 -9.80 -23.08 -7.62
C LYS A 45 -10.62 -23.30 -6.35
N GLY A 46 -11.89 -22.90 -6.40
CA GLY A 46 -12.78 -22.99 -5.24
C GLY A 46 -12.61 -21.87 -4.20
N ILE A 47 -11.68 -20.94 -4.40
CA ILE A 47 -11.48 -19.79 -3.50
C ILE A 47 -12.13 -18.54 -4.12
N ASN A 48 -12.86 -17.81 -3.30
CA ASN A 48 -13.30 -16.44 -3.57
C ASN A 48 -12.44 -15.47 -2.77
N LEU A 49 -11.39 -14.93 -3.38
CA LEU A 49 -10.52 -13.95 -2.74
C LEU A 49 -11.12 -12.54 -2.90
N ILE A 50 -11.41 -11.91 -1.77
CA ILE A 50 -11.94 -10.54 -1.67
C ILE A 50 -10.83 -9.65 -1.11
N LEU A 51 -10.48 -8.59 -1.84
CA LEU A 51 -9.40 -7.68 -1.43
C LEU A 51 -9.98 -6.41 -0.81
N ASN A 52 -9.68 -6.17 0.47
CA ASN A 52 -9.95 -4.93 1.22
C ASN A 52 -11.41 -4.46 1.27
N ASN A 53 -12.39 -5.25 0.89
CA ASN A 53 -13.77 -4.80 0.87
C ASN A 53 -14.70 -5.82 1.53
N ALA A 54 -15.12 -5.53 2.75
CA ALA A 54 -16.07 -6.33 3.51
C ALA A 54 -17.50 -6.10 3.00
N ASN A 55 -17.76 -6.44 1.73
CA ASN A 55 -19.06 -6.24 1.09
C ASN A 55 -19.79 -7.60 0.90
N PRO A 56 -20.98 -7.79 1.50
CA PRO A 56 -21.75 -9.03 1.36
C PRO A 56 -22.05 -9.44 -0.09
N ASN A 57 -22.19 -8.47 -1.00
CA ASN A 57 -22.42 -8.74 -2.43
C ASN A 57 -21.22 -9.39 -3.15
N LEU A 58 -20.06 -9.42 -2.51
CA LEU A 58 -18.85 -10.05 -3.05
C LEU A 58 -18.71 -11.52 -2.63
N LEU A 59 -19.56 -12.02 -1.75
CA LEU A 59 -19.55 -13.42 -1.32
C LEU A 59 -20.03 -14.35 -2.44
N GLU A 60 -19.49 -15.56 -2.47
CA GLU A 60 -19.88 -16.63 -3.39
C GLU A 60 -20.24 -17.90 -2.58
N LYS A 61 -21.47 -18.44 -2.79
CA LYS A 61 -22.00 -19.53 -1.98
C LYS A 61 -21.22 -20.85 -2.08
N ASP A 62 -20.70 -21.12 -3.27
CA ASP A 62 -20.05 -22.40 -3.60
C ASP A 62 -18.51 -22.33 -3.51
N LYS A 63 -17.99 -21.29 -2.84
CA LYS A 63 -16.55 -21.07 -2.69
C LYS A 63 -16.16 -20.76 -1.25
N ILE A 64 -14.91 -21.02 -0.95
CA ILE A 64 -14.27 -20.58 0.29
C ILE A 64 -14.09 -19.06 0.21
N ASN A 65 -14.83 -18.31 1.01
CA ASN A 65 -14.77 -16.86 1.04
C ASN A 65 -13.63 -16.37 1.92
N VAL A 66 -12.61 -15.81 1.30
CA VAL A 66 -11.41 -15.28 1.97
C VAL A 66 -11.35 -13.78 1.80
N LEU A 67 -11.44 -13.04 2.88
CA LEU A 67 -11.25 -11.59 2.89
C LEU A 67 -9.79 -11.26 3.22
N TRP A 68 -9.05 -10.70 2.29
CA TRP A 68 -7.69 -10.21 2.52
C TRP A 68 -7.72 -8.73 2.86
N MET A 69 -7.61 -8.43 4.16
CA MET A 69 -7.74 -7.08 4.72
C MET A 69 -6.36 -6.46 4.96
N GLN A 70 -6.00 -5.47 4.15
CA GLN A 70 -4.78 -4.69 4.30
C GLN A 70 -5.05 -3.24 4.74
N HIS A 71 -6.31 -2.84 4.70
CA HIS A 71 -6.76 -1.53 5.16
C HIS A 71 -6.77 -1.44 6.69
N PHE A 72 -6.72 -0.20 7.18
CA PHE A 72 -6.88 0.07 8.61
C PHE A 72 -8.36 -0.04 9.02
N VAL A 73 -8.60 -0.41 10.26
CA VAL A 73 -9.93 -0.74 10.82
C VAL A 73 -10.97 0.37 10.70
N ASN A 74 -10.56 1.65 10.63
CA ASN A 74 -11.46 2.80 10.52
C ASN A 74 -11.89 3.14 9.08
N GLN A 75 -11.47 2.37 8.08
CA GLN A 75 -11.87 2.62 6.71
C GLN A 75 -13.27 2.08 6.43
N GLU A 76 -13.99 2.77 5.54
CA GLU A 76 -15.39 2.46 5.21
C GLU A 76 -15.57 1.01 4.76
N GLU A 77 -14.63 0.51 3.98
CA GLU A 77 -14.64 -0.83 3.42
C GLU A 77 -14.54 -1.95 4.48
N ALA A 78 -14.14 -1.59 5.71
CA ALA A 78 -14.03 -2.54 6.82
C ALA A 78 -15.31 -2.63 7.68
N LYS A 79 -16.24 -1.71 7.55
CA LYS A 79 -17.38 -1.54 8.49
C LYS A 79 -18.24 -2.78 8.67
N ASN A 80 -18.49 -3.53 7.59
CA ASN A 80 -19.32 -4.73 7.68
C ASN A 80 -18.69 -5.86 8.50
N LEU A 81 -17.41 -5.78 8.85
CA LEU A 81 -16.79 -6.68 9.82
C LEU A 81 -17.33 -6.50 11.25
N GLY A 82 -18.08 -5.43 11.50
CA GLY A 82 -18.86 -5.26 12.73
C GLY A 82 -20.16 -6.09 12.77
N SER A 83 -20.59 -6.66 11.63
CA SER A 83 -21.76 -7.56 11.58
C SER A 83 -21.33 -9.00 11.77
N LYS A 84 -21.86 -9.64 12.82
CA LYS A 84 -21.64 -11.07 13.06
C LYS A 84 -22.13 -11.91 11.89
N GLU A 85 -23.29 -11.58 11.33
CA GLU A 85 -23.89 -12.31 10.20
C GLU A 85 -22.98 -12.28 8.96
N PHE A 86 -22.28 -11.18 8.71
CA PHE A 86 -21.33 -11.09 7.62
C PHE A 86 -20.05 -11.89 7.92
N VAL A 87 -19.51 -11.75 9.12
CA VAL A 87 -18.30 -12.48 9.55
C VAL A 87 -18.53 -13.99 9.55
N ASP A 88 -19.72 -14.45 9.92
CA ASP A 88 -20.08 -15.88 9.90
C ASP A 88 -20.04 -16.48 8.49
N GLN A 89 -20.29 -15.68 7.44
CA GLN A 89 -20.25 -16.10 6.03
C GLN A 89 -18.85 -16.09 5.41
N LEU A 90 -17.87 -15.50 6.09
CA LEU A 90 -16.47 -15.61 5.70
C LEU A 90 -15.87 -16.90 6.28
N ASP A 91 -15.07 -17.59 5.48
CA ASP A 91 -14.30 -18.74 5.98
C ASP A 91 -13.02 -18.25 6.66
N TYR A 92 -12.31 -17.30 6.04
CA TYR A 92 -11.08 -16.73 6.57
C TYR A 92 -10.97 -15.24 6.33
N ILE A 93 -10.30 -14.55 7.27
CA ILE A 93 -9.89 -13.16 7.16
C ILE A 93 -8.37 -13.11 7.31
N ILE A 94 -7.68 -12.62 6.28
CA ILE A 94 -6.23 -12.49 6.26
C ILE A 94 -5.86 -11.04 6.60
N PHE A 95 -5.02 -10.86 7.61
CA PHE A 95 -4.45 -9.57 8.00
C PHE A 95 -2.97 -9.49 7.63
N ASN A 96 -2.50 -8.32 7.24
CA ASN A 96 -1.10 -8.13 6.80
C ASN A 96 -0.11 -7.93 7.96
N SER A 97 -0.55 -7.87 9.21
CA SER A 97 0.28 -7.81 10.41
C SER A 97 -0.49 -8.19 11.66
N HIS A 98 0.21 -8.58 12.73
CA HIS A 98 -0.39 -8.79 14.05
C HIS A 98 -1.01 -7.50 14.58
N TRP A 99 -0.34 -6.35 14.38
CA TRP A 99 -0.89 -5.06 14.79
C TRP A 99 -2.24 -4.78 14.12
N ASN A 100 -2.37 -5.04 12.81
CA ASN A 100 -3.64 -4.85 12.11
C ASN A 100 -4.71 -5.81 12.64
N PHE A 101 -4.38 -7.10 12.80
CA PHE A 101 -5.26 -8.09 13.40
C PHE A 101 -5.77 -7.65 14.78
N GLU A 102 -4.88 -7.22 15.68
CA GLU A 102 -5.24 -6.75 17.03
C GLU A 102 -6.20 -5.57 17.00
N LYS A 103 -6.03 -4.62 16.05
CA LYS A 103 -6.97 -3.50 15.89
C LYS A 103 -8.37 -3.95 15.48
N PHE A 104 -8.47 -4.89 14.56
CA PHE A 104 -9.73 -5.48 14.15
C PHE A 104 -10.35 -6.34 15.27
N GLN A 105 -9.54 -7.12 15.97
CA GLN A 105 -9.96 -7.90 17.12
C GLN A 105 -10.54 -6.99 18.21
N TYR A 106 -9.85 -5.89 18.53
CA TYR A 106 -10.32 -4.95 19.54
C TYR A 106 -11.66 -4.31 19.15
N GLN A 107 -11.79 -3.87 17.90
CA GLN A 107 -12.95 -3.09 17.45
C GLN A 107 -14.15 -3.96 17.09
N PHE A 108 -13.95 -5.07 16.38
CA PHE A 108 -15.03 -5.88 15.80
C PHE A 108 -15.17 -7.27 16.40
N LYS A 109 -14.28 -7.66 17.33
CA LYS A 109 -14.30 -8.98 18.00
C LYS A 109 -14.25 -10.13 16.98
N ILE A 110 -13.41 -10.01 15.98
CA ILE A 110 -13.24 -11.03 14.93
C ILE A 110 -12.81 -12.37 15.58
N PRO A 111 -13.44 -13.51 15.25
CA PRO A 111 -13.06 -14.81 15.79
C PRO A 111 -11.62 -15.21 15.41
N GLU A 112 -10.81 -15.62 16.38
CA GLU A 112 -9.42 -16.02 16.14
C GLU A 112 -9.30 -17.20 15.19
N ASN A 113 -10.21 -18.16 15.26
CA ASN A 113 -10.23 -19.34 14.38
C ASN A 113 -10.52 -19.02 12.91
N LYS A 114 -11.00 -17.80 12.59
CA LYS A 114 -11.18 -17.29 11.22
C LYS A 114 -10.06 -16.36 10.79
N SER A 115 -9.13 -16.01 11.67
CA SER A 115 -8.12 -14.98 11.46
C SER A 115 -6.76 -15.59 11.16
N ILE A 116 -6.13 -15.11 10.08
CA ILE A 116 -4.79 -15.53 9.67
C ILE A 116 -3.94 -14.26 9.45
N VAL A 117 -2.71 -14.28 9.95
CA VAL A 117 -1.75 -13.21 9.67
C VAL A 117 -0.76 -13.66 8.62
N ILE A 118 -0.82 -13.03 7.43
CA ILE A 118 0.15 -13.22 6.35
C ILE A 118 0.78 -11.87 6.03
N ARG A 119 2.06 -11.72 6.34
CA ARG A 119 2.79 -10.46 6.14
C ARG A 119 2.92 -10.12 4.66
N ASN A 120 3.01 -8.82 4.38
CA ASN A 120 3.31 -8.34 3.04
C ASN A 120 4.67 -8.86 2.56
N ALA A 121 4.76 -9.15 1.28
CA ALA A 121 5.96 -9.58 0.61
C ALA A 121 6.54 -8.48 -0.29
N VAL A 122 7.84 -8.51 -0.50
CA VAL A 122 8.54 -7.66 -1.48
C VAL A 122 9.49 -8.51 -2.30
N GLU A 123 9.80 -8.07 -3.51
CA GLU A 123 10.86 -8.69 -4.28
C GLU A 123 12.21 -8.24 -3.71
N LYS A 124 13.13 -9.19 -3.55
CA LYS A 124 14.48 -8.93 -3.04
C LYS A 124 15.20 -7.94 -3.94
N ILE A 125 15.81 -6.93 -3.34
CA ILE A 125 16.80 -6.07 -3.97
C ILE A 125 18.18 -6.60 -3.57
N GLU A 126 18.99 -6.97 -4.56
CA GLU A 126 20.34 -7.44 -4.29
C GLU A 126 21.20 -6.33 -3.66
N HIS A 127 22.17 -6.74 -2.84
CA HIS A 127 23.09 -5.80 -2.21
C HIS A 127 23.87 -5.01 -3.27
N HIS A 128 24.00 -3.71 -3.07
CA HIS A 128 24.78 -2.80 -3.89
C HIS A 128 25.67 -1.93 -3.02
N GLU A 129 26.87 -1.65 -3.51
CA GLU A 129 27.70 -0.60 -2.92
C GLU A 129 27.01 0.75 -3.09
N LYS A 130 27.02 1.53 -2.02
CA LYS A 130 26.41 2.86 -2.01
C LYS A 130 27.42 3.91 -2.47
N PRO A 131 26.97 5.00 -3.14
CA PRO A 131 27.84 6.16 -3.38
C PRO A 131 28.44 6.67 -2.07
N ASN A 132 29.68 7.14 -2.10
CA ASN A 132 30.40 7.61 -0.90
C ASN A 132 30.68 9.12 -0.91
N ASP A 133 30.24 9.83 -1.93
CA ASP A 133 30.42 11.28 -2.09
C ASP A 133 29.44 12.09 -1.22
N LYS A 134 28.23 11.57 -1.00
CA LYS A 134 27.20 12.17 -0.17
C LYS A 134 26.25 11.13 0.41
N ILE A 135 25.51 11.49 1.46
CA ILE A 135 24.45 10.68 2.03
C ILE A 135 23.14 10.96 1.30
N ASN A 136 22.61 9.95 0.63
CA ASN A 136 21.33 10.03 -0.08
C ASN A 136 20.19 9.51 0.80
N LEU A 137 19.27 10.38 1.14
CA LEU A 137 18.02 10.04 1.79
C LEU A 137 16.93 9.82 0.73
N ILE A 138 15.93 9.02 1.03
CA ILE A 138 14.76 8.85 0.17
C ILE A 138 13.48 8.90 0.97
N TYR A 139 12.48 9.57 0.37
CA TYR A 139 11.06 9.49 0.73
C TYR A 139 10.29 9.00 -0.49
N HIS A 140 9.68 7.80 -0.44
CA HIS A 140 8.98 7.22 -1.59
C HIS A 140 7.59 6.70 -1.22
N THR A 141 6.70 7.62 -0.86
CA THR A 141 5.31 7.31 -0.53
C THR A 141 4.43 8.52 -0.79
N THR A 142 3.13 8.40 -0.52
CA THR A 142 2.16 9.47 -0.72
C THR A 142 2.41 10.67 0.21
N PRO A 143 2.08 11.90 -0.21
CA PRO A 143 2.48 13.10 0.52
C PRO A 143 1.88 13.23 1.93
N TRP A 144 0.70 12.66 2.18
CA TRP A 144 0.05 12.71 3.50
C TRP A 144 0.69 11.82 4.57
N ARG A 145 1.71 11.04 4.21
CA ARG A 145 2.41 10.15 5.15
C ARG A 145 3.61 10.83 5.83
N GLY A 146 3.55 12.16 5.99
CA GLY A 146 4.54 12.93 6.75
C GLY A 146 5.58 13.66 5.91
N LEU A 147 5.36 13.87 4.58
CA LEU A 147 6.30 14.60 3.74
C LEU A 147 6.55 16.02 4.26
N GLU A 148 5.50 16.74 4.66
CA GLU A 148 5.63 18.10 5.20
C GLU A 148 6.49 18.12 6.47
N ASN A 149 6.29 17.17 7.38
CA ASN A 149 7.10 17.05 8.58
C ASN A 149 8.57 16.78 8.26
N LEU A 150 8.82 15.89 7.27
CA LEU A 150 10.17 15.61 6.81
C LEU A 150 10.87 16.87 6.28
N LEU A 151 10.21 17.62 5.41
CA LEU A 151 10.77 18.83 4.82
C LEU A 151 11.09 19.89 5.91
N ASN A 152 10.17 20.10 6.83
CA ASN A 152 10.35 21.03 7.93
C ASN A 152 11.57 20.67 8.82
N ILE A 153 11.80 19.38 9.06
CA ILE A 153 12.95 18.91 9.83
C ILE A 153 14.22 18.99 8.97
N PHE A 154 14.20 18.49 7.76
CA PHE A 154 15.36 18.43 6.88
C PHE A 154 15.98 19.80 6.61
N LYS A 155 15.15 20.82 6.38
CA LYS A 155 15.59 22.21 6.19
C LYS A 155 16.24 22.79 7.46
N LYS A 156 15.70 22.51 8.65
CA LYS A 156 16.26 22.96 9.93
C LYS A 156 17.62 22.34 10.23
N MET A 157 17.85 21.10 9.77
CA MET A 157 19.11 20.40 10.01
C MET A 157 20.28 20.99 9.21
N ASN A 158 20.02 21.70 8.10
CA ASN A 158 21.02 22.39 7.27
C ASN A 158 22.28 21.55 7.00
N LEU A 159 22.10 20.30 6.60
CA LEU A 159 23.18 19.33 6.38
C LEU A 159 23.88 19.58 5.04
N LYS A 160 25.22 19.61 5.04
CA LYS A 160 26.01 19.96 3.84
C LYS A 160 26.14 18.79 2.86
N ASN A 161 26.43 17.60 3.29
CA ASN A 161 26.69 16.44 2.42
C ASN A 161 25.53 15.45 2.42
N VAL A 162 24.29 15.96 2.47
CA VAL A 162 23.07 15.14 2.52
C VAL A 162 22.11 15.65 1.47
N GLU A 163 21.56 14.75 0.70
CA GLU A 163 20.56 15.01 -0.33
C GLU A 163 19.28 14.21 -0.05
N LEU A 164 18.13 14.84 -0.16
CA LEU A 164 16.83 14.19 0.00
C LEU A 164 16.18 13.97 -1.37
N ASN A 165 15.94 12.72 -1.72
CA ASN A 165 15.23 12.34 -2.93
C ASN A 165 13.75 12.09 -2.58
N VAL A 166 12.84 12.85 -3.19
CA VAL A 166 11.40 12.79 -2.92
C VAL A 166 10.66 12.21 -4.11
N CYS A 167 10.22 10.95 -3.97
CA CYS A 167 9.35 10.26 -4.93
C CYS A 167 7.93 10.26 -4.36
N SER A 168 7.18 11.33 -4.58
CA SER A 168 5.86 11.50 -3.96
C SER A 168 4.88 12.14 -4.92
N SER A 169 3.74 11.48 -5.09
CA SER A 169 2.57 11.94 -5.84
C SER A 169 1.40 11.03 -5.49
N THR A 170 0.18 11.48 -5.74
CA THR A 170 -1.00 10.61 -5.67
C THR A 170 -1.20 9.78 -6.95
N GLU A 171 -0.35 9.95 -7.97
CA GLU A 171 -0.39 9.21 -9.25
C GLU A 171 -0.20 7.70 -9.08
N ILE A 172 0.30 7.26 -7.93
CA ILE A 172 0.33 5.84 -7.54
C ILE A 172 -1.07 5.18 -7.62
N TYR A 173 -2.13 5.96 -7.52
CA TYR A 173 -3.53 5.53 -7.67
C TYR A 173 -4.12 5.83 -9.05
N GLY A 174 -3.29 6.23 -10.03
CA GLY A 174 -3.69 6.56 -11.41
C GLY A 174 -3.72 8.05 -11.69
N LYS A 175 -3.59 8.41 -12.99
CA LYS A 175 -3.52 9.80 -13.44
C LYS A 175 -4.75 10.62 -13.07
N LYS A 176 -5.94 10.08 -13.27
CA LYS A 176 -7.19 10.75 -12.91
C LYS A 176 -7.27 11.08 -11.41
N PHE A 177 -6.70 10.22 -10.59
CA PHE A 177 -6.64 10.46 -9.15
C PHE A 177 -5.67 11.61 -8.84
N SER A 178 -4.49 11.64 -9.45
CA SER A 178 -3.50 12.70 -9.21
C SER A 178 -3.97 14.06 -9.72
N GLU A 179 -4.61 14.14 -10.86
CA GLU A 179 -5.22 15.37 -11.39
C GLU A 179 -6.19 16.02 -10.38
N LYS A 180 -6.92 15.19 -9.64
CA LYS A 180 -7.87 15.65 -8.63
C LYS A 180 -7.22 16.01 -7.30
N TYR A 181 -6.22 15.24 -6.84
CA TYR A 181 -5.75 15.30 -5.47
C TYR A 181 -4.36 15.90 -5.28
N ASP A 182 -3.45 15.90 -6.28
CA ASP A 182 -2.11 16.47 -6.16
C ASP A 182 -2.14 17.99 -5.97
N GLN A 183 -3.18 18.66 -6.46
CA GLN A 183 -3.33 20.10 -6.25
C GLN A 183 -3.33 20.51 -4.77
N LYS A 184 -3.86 19.65 -3.89
CA LYS A 184 -3.83 19.86 -2.43
C LYS A 184 -2.39 19.91 -1.87
N TYR A 185 -1.45 19.23 -2.52
CA TYR A 185 -0.05 19.12 -2.11
C TYR A 185 0.90 19.96 -2.95
N LYS A 186 0.35 20.82 -3.84
CA LYS A 186 1.15 21.62 -4.77
C LYS A 186 2.20 22.45 -4.06
N SER A 187 1.86 23.12 -2.95
CA SER A 187 2.81 23.94 -2.18
C SER A 187 4.00 23.13 -1.67
N ILE A 188 3.75 21.91 -1.17
CA ILE A 188 4.78 21.00 -0.67
C ILE A 188 5.68 20.52 -1.84
N PHE A 189 5.08 20.18 -2.98
CA PHE A 189 5.85 19.77 -4.16
C PHE A 189 6.69 20.91 -4.75
N ASP A 190 6.13 22.13 -4.80
CA ASP A 190 6.86 23.31 -5.25
C ASP A 190 8.02 23.67 -4.30
N GLU A 191 7.82 23.48 -2.98
CA GLU A 191 8.88 23.62 -1.99
C GLU A 191 10.02 22.63 -2.24
N CYS A 192 9.71 21.37 -2.53
CA CYS A 192 10.72 20.37 -2.88
C CYS A 192 11.52 20.78 -4.13
N LYS A 193 10.84 21.26 -5.18
CA LYS A 193 11.47 21.67 -6.45
C LYS A 193 12.40 22.88 -6.30
N ASN A 194 12.08 23.78 -5.37
CA ASN A 194 12.81 25.04 -5.16
C ASN A 194 13.94 24.93 -4.12
N SER A 195 14.16 23.75 -3.54
CA SER A 195 15.18 23.50 -2.51
C SER A 195 16.46 22.93 -3.12
N ASN A 196 17.62 23.50 -2.82
CA ASN A 196 18.90 23.13 -3.46
C ASN A 196 19.41 21.70 -3.16
N ASN A 197 18.99 21.12 -2.03
CA ASN A 197 19.42 19.78 -1.60
C ASN A 197 18.28 18.77 -1.53
N ILE A 198 17.20 19.06 -2.29
CA ILE A 198 16.04 18.18 -2.42
C ILE A 198 15.79 17.91 -3.91
N ASN A 199 15.84 16.66 -4.30
CA ASN A 199 15.49 16.21 -5.65
C ASN A 199 14.03 15.74 -5.66
N TYR A 200 13.13 16.53 -6.22
CA TYR A 200 11.74 16.11 -6.39
C TYR A 200 11.59 15.33 -7.69
N LEU A 201 11.27 14.04 -7.58
CA LEU A 201 11.17 13.08 -8.67
C LEU A 201 9.73 12.73 -9.06
N GLY A 202 8.74 13.24 -8.30
CA GLY A 202 7.32 12.94 -8.54
C GLY A 202 6.98 11.45 -8.35
N TYR A 203 6.07 10.95 -9.18
CA TYR A 203 5.74 9.51 -9.22
C TYR A 203 6.82 8.74 -9.98
N LEU A 204 7.28 7.65 -9.38
CA LEU A 204 8.09 6.64 -10.05
C LEU A 204 7.42 5.28 -9.93
N ASP A 205 7.46 4.50 -10.99
CA ASP A 205 7.04 3.10 -10.98
C ASP A 205 8.00 2.22 -10.17
N ASN A 206 7.56 1.03 -9.78
CA ASN A 206 8.36 0.13 -8.95
C ASN A 206 9.75 -0.19 -9.51
N PRO A 207 9.95 -0.48 -10.82
CA PRO A 207 11.28 -0.70 -11.36
C PRO A 207 12.23 0.46 -11.16
N LYS A 208 11.75 1.71 -11.36
CA LYS A 208 12.57 2.91 -11.15
C LYS A 208 12.86 3.17 -9.68
N ILE A 209 11.89 2.90 -8.79
CA ILE A 209 12.11 2.96 -7.33
C ILE A 209 13.18 1.96 -6.92
N ILE A 210 13.14 0.72 -7.41
CA ILE A 210 14.15 -0.32 -7.10
C ILE A 210 15.55 0.16 -7.53
N GLU A 211 15.70 0.69 -8.75
CA GLU A 211 16.98 1.20 -9.23
C GLU A 211 17.48 2.41 -8.41
N LEU A 212 16.56 3.26 -7.97
CA LEU A 212 16.89 4.39 -7.11
C LEU A 212 17.34 3.93 -5.71
N LEU A 213 16.63 2.97 -5.11
CA LEU A 213 16.95 2.42 -3.78
C LEU A 213 18.36 1.83 -3.70
N LYS A 214 18.92 1.32 -4.81
CA LYS A 214 20.29 0.86 -4.89
C LYS A 214 21.33 1.94 -4.51
N LYS A 215 20.99 3.21 -4.69
CA LYS A 215 21.85 4.37 -4.43
C LYS A 215 21.52 5.09 -3.12
N MET A 216 20.44 4.71 -2.44
CA MET A 216 19.97 5.39 -1.23
C MET A 216 20.58 4.77 0.02
N HIS A 217 20.86 5.62 1.02
CA HIS A 217 21.46 5.22 2.29
C HIS A 217 20.42 5.05 3.38
N ILE A 218 19.43 5.94 3.41
CA ILE A 218 18.43 6.00 4.49
C ILE A 218 17.05 6.23 3.88
N TYR A 219 16.11 5.38 4.26
CA TYR A 219 14.70 5.62 4.05
C TYR A 219 14.15 6.57 5.12
N SER A 220 13.77 7.77 4.72
CA SER A 220 13.29 8.83 5.61
C SER A 220 11.75 8.82 5.64
N PHE A 221 11.19 8.19 6.67
CA PHE A 221 9.75 7.95 6.74
C PHE A 221 9.15 8.38 8.10
N PRO A 222 8.92 9.68 8.33
CA PRO A 222 8.27 10.17 9.55
C PRO A 222 6.74 10.05 9.41
N SER A 223 6.23 8.82 9.27
CA SER A 223 4.82 8.59 9.05
C SER A 223 3.96 9.08 10.20
N ILE A 224 2.93 9.82 9.86
CA ILE A 224 1.82 10.22 10.76
C ILE A 224 0.54 9.45 10.45
N TRP A 225 0.63 8.47 9.56
CA TRP A 225 -0.47 7.61 9.14
C TRP A 225 -0.44 6.29 9.90
N PRO A 226 -1.60 5.72 10.30
CA PRO A 226 -1.64 4.40 10.92
C PRO A 226 -1.30 3.33 9.87
N GLU A 227 -0.05 2.93 9.83
CA GLU A 227 0.45 1.92 8.89
C GLU A 227 0.08 0.52 9.36
N THR A 228 -0.61 -0.22 8.50
CA THR A 228 -0.96 -1.63 8.78
C THR A 228 0.22 -2.56 8.55
N SER A 229 0.99 -2.32 7.48
CA SER A 229 2.25 -2.98 7.14
C SER A 229 2.92 -2.19 6.01
N CYS A 230 3.93 -1.40 6.32
CA CYS A 230 4.58 -0.50 5.37
C CYS A 230 5.48 -1.26 4.41
N ILE A 231 5.01 -1.51 3.18
CA ILE A 231 5.77 -2.19 2.12
C ILE A 231 7.06 -1.44 1.79
N SER A 232 7.03 -0.12 1.85
CA SER A 232 8.21 0.72 1.57
C SER A 232 9.32 0.58 2.61
N ALA A 233 9.04 -0.01 3.78
CA ALA A 233 10.01 -0.21 4.86
C ALA A 233 10.52 -1.66 4.96
N ILE A 234 9.93 -2.59 4.18
CA ILE A 234 10.36 -3.99 4.09
C ILE A 234 11.48 -4.14 3.09
#